data_26aa0fa45a4776c14c2da6ff22da1978
#
_entry.id   26aa0fa45a4776c14c2da6ff22da1978
#
_cell.length_a   1.000
_cell.length_b   1.000
_cell.length_c   1.000
_cell.angle_alpha   90.00
_cell.angle_beta   90.00
_cell.angle_gamma   90.00
#
_symmetry.space_group_name_H-M   'P 1'
#
loop_
_entity.id
_entity.type
_entity.pdbx_description
1 polymer ?
#
loop_
_entity_poly.entity_id
_entity_poly.type
_entity_poly.pdbx_seq_one_letter_code
_entity_poly.pdbx_strand_id
1 'polypeptide(L)'
;MEVNSDSTDLTENVDYLPLTREGVIKAGESAAEVEVRLIRTDILQEKEQRLGLRLVANEYFSLAFPEWDALIGSHRTGPVYEHFDASLHTLRIADFMVEPKVWVGTAVSPYNGGYESGNWGAFSRKKLELICERFNLTYNDFMSNETMPSALQMLIYKSMSTYLIQCYNDKKPVLEEDGRLMWFSGCPWLSKVGVPWVPEEGYYD
;
A
#
# COMPACT_ATOMS: atom_id res chain seq x y z
N MET A 1 15.88 -13.33 21.00
CA MET A 1 15.17 -13.23 19.72
C MET A 1 16.18 -13.38 18.60
N GLU A 2 15.81 -14.06 17.52
CA GLU A 2 16.67 -14.32 16.36
C GLU A 2 15.91 -14.02 15.08
N VAL A 3 16.66 -13.74 13.99
CA VAL A 3 16.08 -13.61 12.66
C VAL A 3 15.90 -15.01 12.08
N ASN A 4 14.69 -15.31 11.61
CA ASN A 4 14.41 -16.57 10.92
C ASN A 4 14.66 -16.41 9.43
N SER A 5 15.70 -17.05 8.91
CA SER A 5 16.10 -16.98 7.49
C SER A 5 15.01 -17.44 6.52
N ASP A 6 14.21 -18.45 6.91
CA ASP A 6 13.20 -19.05 6.02
C ASP A 6 12.00 -18.13 5.76
N SER A 7 11.80 -17.12 6.62
CA SER A 7 10.73 -16.11 6.50
C SER A 7 11.27 -14.68 6.36
N THR A 8 12.54 -14.53 5.96
CA THR A 8 13.21 -13.23 5.84
C THR A 8 13.76 -13.04 4.43
N ASP A 9 13.33 -11.95 3.79
CA ASP A 9 13.82 -11.50 2.50
C ASP A 9 14.84 -10.35 2.65
N LEU A 10 14.93 -9.74 3.83
CA LEU A 10 15.71 -8.55 4.15
C LEU A 10 17.11 -8.89 4.66
N THR A 11 18.05 -7.97 4.46
CA THR A 11 19.46 -8.08 4.88
C THR A 11 19.77 -7.05 5.95
N GLU A 12 20.38 -7.51 7.06
CA GLU A 12 20.84 -6.63 8.15
C GLU A 12 21.90 -5.63 7.64
N ASN A 13 21.84 -4.38 8.10
CA ASN A 13 22.64 -3.23 7.66
C ASN A 13 22.42 -2.76 6.21
N VAL A 14 21.52 -3.39 5.46
CA VAL A 14 21.09 -2.94 4.13
C VAL A 14 19.64 -2.46 4.20
N ASP A 15 18.75 -3.31 4.70
CA ASP A 15 17.31 -3.08 4.73
C ASP A 15 16.78 -2.75 6.13
N TYR A 16 17.51 -3.14 7.17
CA TYR A 16 17.22 -2.79 8.57
C TYR A 16 18.49 -2.69 9.41
N LEU A 17 18.43 -1.90 10.48
CA LEU A 17 19.53 -1.78 11.44
C LEU A 17 19.60 -2.99 12.35
N PRO A 18 20.79 -3.30 12.94
CA PRO A 18 20.94 -4.43 13.85
C PRO A 18 19.89 -4.42 14.97
N LEU A 19 19.27 -5.58 15.17
CA LEU A 19 18.21 -5.76 16.15
C LEU A 19 18.76 -5.93 17.56
N THR A 20 18.04 -5.39 18.54
CA THR A 20 18.26 -5.75 19.95
C THR A 20 17.76 -7.18 20.17
N ARG A 21 18.66 -8.14 20.33
CA ARG A 21 18.34 -9.57 20.41
C ARG A 21 17.81 -10.00 21.76
N GLU A 22 18.00 -9.18 22.79
CA GLU A 22 17.56 -9.43 24.15
C GLU A 22 16.63 -8.33 24.62
N GLY A 23 15.52 -8.71 25.24
CA GLY A 23 14.56 -7.81 25.88
C GLY A 23 14.38 -8.15 27.33
N VAL A 24 14.05 -7.18 28.16
CA VAL A 24 13.77 -7.37 29.59
C VAL A 24 12.32 -7.03 29.86
N ILE A 25 11.56 -8.00 30.36
CA ILE A 25 10.24 -7.76 30.97
C ILE A 25 10.47 -7.35 32.42
N LYS A 26 10.14 -6.10 32.75
CA LYS A 26 10.38 -5.60 34.13
C LYS A 26 9.41 -6.23 35.11
N ALA A 27 9.81 -6.24 36.37
CA ALA A 27 8.97 -6.79 37.47
C ALA A 27 7.61 -6.05 37.52
N GLY A 28 6.52 -6.83 37.44
CA GLY A 28 5.15 -6.32 37.39
C GLY A 28 4.62 -6.00 35.99
N GLU A 29 5.44 -6.12 34.94
CA GLU A 29 5.02 -6.00 33.53
C GLU A 29 4.81 -7.39 32.93
N SER A 30 3.94 -7.47 31.93
CA SER A 30 3.63 -8.71 31.19
C SER A 30 4.18 -8.73 29.77
N ALA A 31 4.81 -7.65 29.31
CA ALA A 31 5.32 -7.50 27.97
C ALA A 31 6.59 -6.64 27.92
N ALA A 32 7.37 -6.81 26.86
CA ALA A 32 8.45 -5.90 26.48
C ALA A 32 8.31 -5.57 24.99
N GLU A 33 8.73 -4.37 24.61
CA GLU A 33 8.74 -3.93 23.23
C GLU A 33 10.11 -4.16 22.60
N VAL A 34 10.09 -4.53 21.32
CA VAL A 34 11.28 -4.65 20.48
C VAL A 34 11.19 -3.68 19.34
N GLU A 35 12.15 -2.77 19.25
CA GLU A 35 12.22 -1.79 18.17
C GLU A 35 12.90 -2.41 16.95
N VAL A 36 12.25 -2.30 15.78
CA VAL A 36 12.81 -2.64 14.47
C VAL A 36 12.95 -1.36 13.65
N ARG A 37 14.17 -0.99 13.32
CA ARG A 37 14.47 0.19 12.50
C ARG A 37 14.76 -0.22 11.07
N LEU A 38 13.85 0.14 10.18
CA LEU A 38 13.95 -0.15 8.76
C LEU A 38 14.77 0.93 8.02
N ILE A 39 15.51 0.51 7.00
CA ILE A 39 16.17 1.36 6.04
C ILE A 39 15.32 1.33 4.77
N ARG A 40 14.90 2.49 4.28
CA ARG A 40 14.13 2.57 3.05
C ARG A 40 15.02 2.25 1.85
N THR A 41 14.65 1.23 1.10
CA THR A 41 15.35 0.77 -0.12
C THR A 41 14.39 0.74 -1.29
N ASP A 42 14.91 0.84 -2.52
CA ASP A 42 14.08 0.89 -3.73
C ASP A 42 13.28 -0.40 -3.95
N ILE A 43 13.77 -1.54 -3.46
CA ILE A 43 13.08 -2.83 -3.58
C ILE A 43 11.73 -2.84 -2.84
N LEU A 44 11.57 -2.03 -1.79
CA LEU A 44 10.30 -1.88 -1.07
C LEU A 44 9.22 -1.18 -1.90
N GLN A 45 9.62 -0.46 -2.95
CA GLN A 45 8.68 0.16 -3.89
C GLN A 45 8.20 -0.81 -4.97
N GLU A 46 8.93 -1.89 -5.19
CA GLU A 46 8.63 -2.89 -6.23
C GLU A 46 7.84 -4.06 -5.69
N LYS A 47 8.17 -4.53 -4.48
CA LYS A 47 7.53 -5.70 -3.86
C LYS A 47 7.59 -5.66 -2.35
N GLU A 48 6.60 -6.33 -1.73
CA GLU A 48 6.59 -6.60 -0.30
C GLU A 48 7.82 -7.44 0.09
N GLN A 49 8.46 -7.08 1.18
CA GLN A 49 9.57 -7.80 1.80
C GLN A 49 9.14 -8.29 3.18
N ARG A 50 9.77 -9.37 3.65
CA ARG A 50 9.46 -10.00 4.93
C ARG A 50 10.67 -9.99 5.84
N LEU A 51 10.42 -9.78 7.14
CA LEU A 51 11.39 -9.98 8.21
C LEU A 51 10.77 -10.90 9.27
N GLY A 52 11.24 -12.13 9.30
CA GLY A 52 10.83 -13.14 10.28
C GLY A 52 11.64 -13.01 11.56
N LEU A 53 10.95 -12.83 12.68
CA LEU A 53 11.55 -12.73 14.01
C LEU A 53 11.08 -13.92 14.84
N ARG A 54 12.03 -14.68 15.39
CA ARG A 54 11.74 -15.84 16.24
C ARG A 54 12.10 -15.58 17.69
N LEU A 55 11.17 -15.84 18.59
CA LEU A 55 11.46 -15.93 20.03
C LEU A 55 12.21 -17.22 20.32
N VAL A 56 13.24 -17.13 21.13
CA VAL A 56 14.04 -18.28 21.58
C VAL A 56 13.91 -18.43 23.09
N ALA A 57 13.64 -19.63 23.53
CA ALA A 57 13.59 -19.94 24.96
C ALA A 57 14.98 -19.69 25.65
N ASN A 58 14.95 -19.30 26.90
CA ASN A 58 16.13 -19.09 27.71
C ASN A 58 15.93 -19.66 29.13
N GLU A 59 16.84 -19.38 30.04
CA GLU A 59 16.75 -19.88 31.41
C GLU A 59 15.56 -19.34 32.23
N TYR A 60 14.95 -18.20 31.79
CA TYR A 60 13.84 -17.54 32.47
C TYR A 60 12.50 -17.78 31.80
N PHE A 61 12.50 -18.03 30.50
CA PHE A 61 11.29 -18.14 29.69
C PHE A 61 11.33 -19.37 28.79
N SER A 62 10.26 -20.14 28.82
CA SER A 62 10.03 -21.27 27.93
C SER A 62 8.82 -21.00 27.03
N LEU A 63 8.82 -21.61 25.82
CA LEU A 63 7.70 -21.61 24.91
C LEU A 63 6.88 -22.88 25.19
N ALA A 64 5.75 -22.74 25.88
CA ALA A 64 4.94 -23.90 26.30
C ALA A 64 4.26 -24.58 25.06
N PHE A 65 3.84 -23.80 24.08
CA PHE A 65 3.20 -24.26 22.84
C PHE A 65 3.77 -23.48 21.65
N PRO A 66 5.01 -23.80 21.22
CA PRO A 66 5.65 -23.05 20.15
C PRO A 66 4.95 -23.25 18.80
N GLU A 67 4.48 -24.46 18.51
CA GLU A 67 3.86 -24.84 17.24
C GLU A 67 2.61 -25.70 17.47
N TRP A 68 1.57 -25.47 16.69
CA TRP A 68 0.35 -26.30 16.69
C TRP A 68 -0.41 -26.20 15.37
N ASP A 69 -1.20 -27.23 15.10
CA ASP A 69 -2.14 -27.24 13.97
C ASP A 69 -3.55 -26.89 14.46
N ALA A 70 -4.14 -25.85 13.91
CA ALA A 70 -5.52 -25.48 14.18
C ALA A 70 -6.44 -25.94 13.04
N LEU A 71 -7.57 -26.57 13.39
CA LEU A 71 -8.63 -26.86 12.44
C LEU A 71 -9.36 -25.57 12.07
N ILE A 72 -9.11 -25.05 10.87
CA ILE A 72 -9.70 -23.80 10.39
C ILE A 72 -10.97 -24.01 9.54
N GLY A 73 -11.25 -25.23 9.15
CA GLY A 73 -12.43 -25.54 8.34
C GLY A 73 -12.53 -27.00 7.94
N SER A 74 -13.60 -27.32 7.22
CA SER A 74 -13.84 -28.65 6.64
C SER A 74 -14.42 -28.49 5.25
N HIS A 75 -13.83 -29.18 4.27
CA HIS A 75 -14.34 -29.29 2.90
C HIS A 75 -14.80 -30.71 2.58
N ARG A 76 -15.40 -30.91 1.41
CA ARG A 76 -15.78 -32.23 0.92
C ARG A 76 -14.61 -33.24 0.87
N THR A 77 -13.38 -32.73 0.77
CA THR A 77 -12.14 -33.52 0.73
C THR A 77 -11.56 -33.84 2.11
N GLY A 78 -12.15 -33.30 3.19
CA GLY A 78 -11.72 -33.53 4.56
C GLY A 78 -11.44 -32.23 5.37
N PRO A 79 -10.94 -32.37 6.58
CA PRO A 79 -10.61 -31.25 7.44
C PRO A 79 -9.43 -30.45 6.87
N VAL A 80 -9.46 -29.13 7.05
CA VAL A 80 -8.37 -28.23 6.68
C VAL A 80 -7.70 -27.71 7.95
N TYR A 81 -6.40 -27.92 8.05
CA TYR A 81 -5.59 -27.46 9.16
C TYR A 81 -4.68 -26.31 8.70
N GLU A 82 -4.45 -25.38 9.60
CA GLU A 82 -3.44 -24.34 9.45
C GLU A 82 -2.40 -24.51 10.55
N HIS A 83 -1.14 -24.49 10.17
CA HIS A 83 -0.01 -24.60 11.07
C HIS A 83 0.34 -23.23 11.64
N PHE A 84 0.43 -23.12 12.96
CA PHE A 84 0.81 -21.91 13.69
C PHE A 84 2.09 -22.14 14.46
N ASP A 85 2.99 -21.16 14.35
CA ASP A 85 4.20 -21.06 15.15
C ASP A 85 4.15 -19.77 15.99
N ALA A 86 3.83 -19.91 17.28
CA ALA A 86 3.74 -18.75 18.18
C ALA A 86 5.10 -18.13 18.50
N SER A 87 6.19 -18.82 18.22
CA SER A 87 7.54 -18.28 18.36
C SER A 87 7.92 -17.34 17.23
N LEU A 88 7.25 -17.46 16.06
CA LEU A 88 7.56 -16.74 14.85
C LEU A 88 6.60 -15.58 14.63
N HIS A 89 7.15 -14.38 14.46
CA HIS A 89 6.40 -13.20 14.00
C HIS A 89 7.03 -12.65 12.73
N THR A 90 6.27 -12.64 11.63
CA THR A 90 6.74 -12.12 10.34
C THR A 90 6.20 -10.73 10.10
N LEU A 91 7.08 -9.75 10.10
CA LEU A 91 6.78 -8.39 9.64
C LEU A 91 6.73 -8.38 8.12
N ARG A 92 5.67 -7.77 7.57
CA ARG A 92 5.53 -7.53 6.13
C ARG A 92 5.74 -6.04 5.90
N ILE A 93 6.65 -5.72 5.00
CA ILE A 93 7.15 -4.37 4.80
C ILE A 93 7.07 -4.04 3.31
N ALA A 94 6.41 -2.93 3.00
CA ALA A 94 6.26 -2.43 1.65
C ALA A 94 6.22 -0.90 1.67
N ASP A 95 6.74 -0.29 0.62
CA ASP A 95 6.69 1.16 0.41
C ASP A 95 5.91 1.49 -0.89
N PHE A 96 5.02 0.61 -1.29
CA PHE A 96 4.10 0.89 -2.40
C PHE A 96 2.69 1.08 -1.87
N MET A 97 2.01 2.07 -2.44
CA MET A 97 0.61 2.30 -2.19
C MET A 97 -0.23 1.38 -3.08
N VAL A 98 -1.07 0.58 -2.47
CA VAL A 98 -2.12 -0.17 -3.17
C VAL A 98 -3.39 0.67 -3.27
N GLU A 99 -4.27 0.33 -4.21
CA GLU A 99 -5.57 0.97 -4.30
C GLU A 99 -6.31 0.85 -2.95
N PRO A 100 -6.71 1.98 -2.34
CA PRO A 100 -7.41 1.96 -1.05
C PRO A 100 -8.85 1.46 -1.21
N LYS A 101 -9.49 1.11 -0.08
CA LYS A 101 -10.85 0.54 -0.07
C LYS A 101 -11.90 1.47 -0.70
N VAL A 102 -11.72 2.76 -0.52
CA VAL A 102 -12.61 3.77 -1.10
C VAL A 102 -11.88 4.45 -2.24
N TRP A 103 -11.98 3.86 -3.42
CA TRP A 103 -11.55 4.45 -4.68
C TRP A 103 -12.71 4.46 -5.67
N VAL A 104 -12.97 5.61 -6.30
CA VAL A 104 -14.17 5.81 -7.13
C VAL A 104 -13.79 5.89 -8.60
N GLY A 105 -13.31 4.79 -9.12
CA GLY A 105 -12.92 4.70 -10.52
C GLY A 105 -12.30 3.37 -10.89
N THR A 106 -12.00 3.19 -12.14
CA THR A 106 -11.32 2.01 -12.67
C THR A 106 -10.50 2.33 -13.92
N ALA A 107 -9.42 1.57 -14.08
CA ALA A 107 -8.56 1.63 -15.25
C ALA A 107 -9.20 1.05 -16.49
N VAL A 108 -9.94 -0.03 -16.33
CA VAL A 108 -10.31 -0.87 -17.46
C VAL A 108 -11.73 -1.39 -17.28
N SER A 109 -12.65 -0.72 -17.94
CA SER A 109 -13.90 -1.36 -18.30
C SER A 109 -13.76 -1.93 -19.70
N PRO A 110 -14.00 -3.22 -19.95
CA PRO A 110 -14.02 -3.77 -21.30
C PRO A 110 -15.10 -3.10 -22.16
N TYR A 111 -16.08 -2.47 -21.52
CA TYR A 111 -17.17 -1.74 -22.19
C TYR A 111 -16.79 -0.31 -22.67
N ASN A 112 -15.69 0.26 -22.19
CA ASN A 112 -15.24 1.61 -22.57
C ASN A 112 -13.94 1.61 -23.40
N GLY A 113 -13.56 0.48 -23.97
CA GLY A 113 -12.35 0.38 -24.81
C GLY A 113 -11.03 0.51 -24.05
N GLY A 114 -11.04 0.31 -22.72
CA GLY A 114 -9.85 0.39 -21.86
C GLY A 114 -9.51 1.82 -21.40
N TYR A 115 -10.41 2.79 -21.61
CA TYR A 115 -10.28 4.13 -21.04
C TYR A 115 -10.64 4.16 -19.56
N GLU A 116 -10.07 5.12 -18.85
CA GLU A 116 -10.42 5.35 -17.45
C GLU A 116 -11.91 5.73 -17.31
N SER A 117 -12.52 5.29 -16.21
CA SER A 117 -13.95 5.55 -15.92
C SER A 117 -14.19 5.73 -14.42
N GLY A 118 -15.42 6.09 -14.05
CA GLY A 118 -15.78 6.49 -12.69
C GLY A 118 -15.39 7.95 -12.42
N ASN A 119 -15.49 8.40 -11.17
CA ASN A 119 -15.22 9.80 -10.85
C ASN A 119 -13.72 10.12 -10.85
N TRP A 120 -12.89 9.17 -10.37
CA TRP A 120 -11.46 9.39 -10.18
C TRP A 120 -10.59 8.65 -11.22
N GLY A 121 -11.19 7.78 -12.06
CA GLY A 121 -10.45 6.98 -13.02
C GLY A 121 -9.60 5.89 -12.36
N ALA A 122 -8.58 5.43 -13.07
CA ALA A 122 -7.65 4.44 -12.58
C ALA A 122 -6.88 4.92 -11.36
N PHE A 123 -6.66 4.02 -10.41
CA PHE A 123 -5.76 4.28 -9.30
C PHE A 123 -4.32 4.45 -9.82
N SER A 124 -3.63 5.45 -9.29
CA SER A 124 -2.18 5.58 -9.32
C SER A 124 -1.71 6.21 -8.02
N ARG A 125 -0.49 5.87 -7.62
CA ARG A 125 0.17 6.48 -6.45
C ARG A 125 0.22 8.00 -6.58
N LYS A 126 0.68 8.49 -7.73
CA LYS A 126 0.80 9.91 -8.03
C LYS A 126 -0.53 10.66 -7.92
N LYS A 127 -1.62 10.04 -8.40
CA LYS A 127 -2.97 10.61 -8.29
C LYS A 127 -3.43 10.70 -6.84
N LEU A 128 -3.20 9.65 -6.05
CA LEU A 128 -3.53 9.65 -4.62
C LEU A 128 -2.71 10.68 -3.84
N GLU A 129 -1.39 10.75 -4.07
CA GLU A 129 -0.51 11.74 -3.44
C GLU A 129 -0.96 13.17 -3.74
N LEU A 130 -1.33 13.44 -4.99
CA LEU A 130 -1.83 14.75 -5.41
C LEU A 130 -3.17 15.09 -4.73
N ILE A 131 -4.08 14.13 -4.56
CA ILE A 131 -5.32 14.33 -3.79
C ILE A 131 -4.98 14.63 -2.33
N CYS A 132 -4.12 13.81 -1.71
CA CYS A 132 -3.72 13.98 -0.31
C CYS A 132 -3.12 15.37 -0.06
N GLU A 133 -2.21 15.83 -0.91
CA GLU A 133 -1.60 17.14 -0.82
C GLU A 133 -2.63 18.28 -0.92
N ARG A 134 -3.52 18.22 -1.89
CA ARG A 134 -4.46 19.31 -2.16
C ARG A 134 -5.60 19.41 -1.15
N PHE A 135 -5.99 18.30 -0.55
CA PHE A 135 -7.12 18.24 0.40
C PHE A 135 -6.67 18.03 1.85
N ASN A 136 -5.35 18.00 2.10
CA ASN A 136 -4.77 17.72 3.41
C ASN A 136 -5.30 16.40 4.00
N LEU A 137 -5.32 15.36 3.16
CA LEU A 137 -5.75 14.00 3.49
C LEU A 137 -4.55 13.08 3.62
N THR A 138 -4.78 11.94 4.27
CA THR A 138 -3.83 10.84 4.38
C THR A 138 -4.37 9.60 3.69
N TYR A 139 -3.52 8.62 3.40
CA TYR A 139 -3.96 7.32 2.86
C TYR A 139 -5.06 6.68 3.71
N ASN A 140 -4.99 6.82 5.04
CA ASN A 140 -5.98 6.24 5.95
C ASN A 140 -7.38 6.81 5.79
N ASP A 141 -7.52 8.05 5.31
CA ASP A 141 -8.82 8.66 5.05
C ASP A 141 -9.60 7.95 3.94
N PHE A 142 -8.90 7.23 3.07
CA PHE A 142 -9.50 6.44 1.98
C PHE A 142 -9.85 4.99 2.40
N MET A 143 -9.72 4.63 3.67
CA MET A 143 -9.95 3.26 4.13
C MET A 143 -11.40 2.97 4.53
N SER A 144 -12.23 4.00 4.71
CA SER A 144 -13.65 3.84 5.05
C SER A 144 -14.53 4.94 4.44
N ASN A 145 -15.84 4.63 4.26
CA ASN A 145 -16.81 5.64 3.81
C ASN A 145 -17.15 6.67 4.90
N GLU A 146 -16.78 6.43 6.15
CA GLU A 146 -16.95 7.41 7.24
C GLU A 146 -15.97 8.56 7.08
N THR A 147 -14.71 8.24 6.76
CA THR A 147 -13.66 9.24 6.53
C THR A 147 -13.69 9.79 5.10
N MET A 148 -14.21 9.01 4.12
CA MET A 148 -14.35 9.40 2.72
C MET A 148 -15.81 9.33 2.26
N PRO A 149 -16.72 10.18 2.78
CA PRO A 149 -18.13 10.18 2.40
C PRO A 149 -18.32 10.63 0.95
N SER A 150 -19.44 10.23 0.32
CA SER A 150 -19.73 10.52 -1.09
C SER A 150 -19.68 12.01 -1.44
N ALA A 151 -20.04 12.89 -0.51
CA ALA A 151 -19.94 14.33 -0.72
C ALA A 151 -18.49 14.80 -0.90
N LEU A 152 -17.56 14.26 -0.09
CA LEU A 152 -16.14 14.54 -0.22
C LEU A 152 -15.57 13.94 -1.52
N GLN A 153 -15.97 12.71 -1.86
CA GLN A 153 -15.58 12.07 -3.14
C GLN A 153 -15.98 12.95 -4.34
N MET A 154 -17.20 13.51 -4.32
CA MET A 154 -17.67 14.41 -5.36
C MET A 154 -16.92 15.75 -5.41
N LEU A 155 -16.60 16.31 -4.23
CA LEU A 155 -15.81 17.52 -4.12
C LEU A 155 -14.42 17.31 -4.72
N ILE A 156 -13.78 16.19 -4.38
CA ILE A 156 -12.45 15.83 -4.88
C ILE A 156 -12.45 15.80 -6.41
N TYR A 157 -13.31 14.99 -7.05
CA TYR A 157 -13.22 14.87 -8.52
C TYR A 157 -13.50 16.18 -9.24
N LYS A 158 -14.45 17.00 -8.77
CA LYS A 158 -14.76 18.31 -9.35
C LYS A 158 -13.60 19.29 -9.24
N SER A 159 -13.00 19.36 -8.04
CA SER A 159 -11.85 20.23 -7.81
C SER A 159 -10.62 19.76 -8.60
N MET A 160 -10.37 18.44 -8.62
CA MET A 160 -9.24 17.88 -9.34
C MET A 160 -9.38 18.05 -10.86
N SER A 161 -10.55 17.79 -11.44
CA SER A 161 -10.76 18.01 -12.87
C SER A 161 -10.56 19.49 -13.26
N THR A 162 -11.08 20.43 -12.46
CA THR A 162 -10.84 21.86 -12.68
C THR A 162 -9.35 22.19 -12.62
N TYR A 163 -8.63 21.67 -11.63
CA TYR A 163 -7.20 21.90 -11.51
C TYR A 163 -6.42 21.33 -12.70
N LEU A 164 -6.71 20.11 -13.12
CA LEU A 164 -6.03 19.49 -14.26
C LEU A 164 -6.28 20.24 -15.56
N ILE A 165 -7.52 20.71 -15.79
CA ILE A 165 -7.87 21.56 -16.94
C ILE A 165 -7.08 22.87 -16.91
N GLN A 166 -6.95 23.50 -15.75
CA GLN A 166 -6.14 24.69 -15.58
C GLN A 166 -4.67 24.42 -15.94
N CYS A 167 -4.07 23.37 -15.37
CA CYS A 167 -2.70 22.96 -15.68
C CYS A 167 -2.49 22.68 -17.18
N TYR A 168 -3.45 22.04 -17.82
CA TYR A 168 -3.41 21.78 -19.26
C TYR A 168 -3.41 23.08 -20.06
N ASN A 169 -4.31 24.01 -19.74
CA ASN A 169 -4.39 25.31 -20.40
C ASN A 169 -3.14 26.18 -20.17
N ASP A 170 -2.52 26.06 -19.00
CA ASP A 170 -1.27 26.75 -18.64
C ASP A 170 -0.02 26.09 -19.25
N LYS A 171 -0.19 25.10 -20.16
CA LYS A 171 0.90 24.35 -20.81
C LYS A 171 1.79 23.57 -19.85
N LYS A 172 1.25 23.19 -18.69
CA LYS A 172 1.89 22.40 -17.64
C LYS A 172 1.04 21.17 -17.29
N PRO A 173 0.78 20.28 -18.26
CA PRO A 173 -0.11 19.15 -18.06
C PRO A 173 0.42 18.23 -16.95
N VAL A 174 -0.47 17.71 -16.13
CA VAL A 174 -0.13 16.71 -15.11
C VAL A 174 -0.23 15.34 -15.77
N LEU A 175 0.91 14.63 -15.78
CA LEU A 175 1.01 13.29 -16.35
C LEU A 175 1.08 12.25 -15.25
N GLU A 176 0.55 11.08 -15.53
CA GLU A 176 0.75 9.86 -14.75
C GLU A 176 2.15 9.28 -14.99
N GLU A 177 2.53 8.24 -14.24
CA GLU A 177 3.85 7.59 -14.33
C GLU A 177 4.10 6.95 -15.72
N ASP A 178 3.04 6.48 -16.39
CA ASP A 178 3.10 5.93 -17.75
C ASP A 178 3.01 6.99 -18.87
N GLY A 179 3.07 8.27 -18.51
CA GLY A 179 3.08 9.40 -19.44
C GLY A 179 1.71 9.82 -19.97
N ARG A 180 0.61 9.15 -19.60
CA ARG A 180 -0.74 9.61 -19.96
C ARG A 180 -1.14 10.86 -19.20
N LEU A 181 -2.05 11.67 -19.76
CA LEU A 181 -2.68 12.76 -19.00
C LEU A 181 -3.44 12.20 -17.80
N MET A 182 -3.17 12.73 -16.61
CA MET A 182 -3.98 12.42 -15.44
C MET A 182 -5.44 12.79 -15.68
N TRP A 183 -6.36 11.95 -15.23
CA TRP A 183 -7.77 12.08 -15.55
C TRP A 183 -8.67 11.94 -14.33
N PHE A 184 -9.68 12.81 -14.28
CA PHE A 184 -10.85 12.71 -13.43
C PHE A 184 -12.08 12.97 -14.29
N SER A 185 -13.24 12.48 -13.87
CA SER A 185 -14.50 12.81 -14.55
C SER A 185 -14.66 14.33 -14.66
N GLY A 186 -14.98 14.80 -15.85
CA GLY A 186 -15.04 16.22 -16.19
C GLY A 186 -13.82 16.78 -16.92
N CYS A 187 -12.71 16.03 -16.99
CA CYS A 187 -11.62 16.38 -17.93
C CYS A 187 -12.08 16.17 -19.38
N PRO A 188 -11.79 17.11 -20.31
CA PRO A 188 -12.25 17.04 -21.70
C PRO A 188 -11.49 16.03 -22.57
N TRP A 189 -10.40 15.46 -22.07
CA TRP A 189 -9.61 14.43 -22.75
C TRP A 189 -9.98 13.03 -22.29
N LEU A 190 -9.62 12.03 -23.08
CA LEU A 190 -9.69 10.63 -22.72
C LEU A 190 -8.31 10.17 -22.23
N SER A 191 -8.29 9.28 -21.25
CA SER A 191 -7.06 8.71 -20.69
C SER A 191 -7.17 7.19 -20.67
N LYS A 192 -6.10 6.52 -21.12
CA LYS A 192 -6.02 5.06 -21.18
C LYS A 192 -4.72 4.60 -20.56
N VAL A 193 -4.79 3.70 -19.58
CA VAL A 193 -3.62 3.18 -18.89
C VAL A 193 -2.64 2.54 -19.88
N GLY A 194 -1.37 2.87 -19.74
CA GLY A 194 -0.29 2.38 -20.59
C GLY A 194 -0.19 3.06 -21.96
N VAL A 195 -0.99 4.12 -22.22
CA VAL A 195 -0.92 4.88 -23.48
C VAL A 195 -0.47 6.30 -23.17
N PRO A 196 0.79 6.65 -23.39
CA PRO A 196 1.30 8.00 -23.19
C PRO A 196 0.54 9.02 -24.01
N TRP A 197 0.35 10.20 -23.42
CA TRP A 197 -0.19 11.35 -24.13
C TRP A 197 0.84 11.93 -25.10
N VAL A 198 0.40 12.25 -26.29
CA VAL A 198 1.18 12.97 -27.29
C VAL A 198 0.54 14.33 -27.48
N PRO A 199 1.25 15.45 -27.23
CA PRO A 199 0.71 16.77 -27.43
C PRO A 199 0.36 16.99 -28.89
N GLU A 200 -0.75 17.70 -29.13
CA GLU A 200 -1.11 18.17 -30.48
C GLU A 200 -0.06 19.18 -30.99
N GLU A 201 0.05 19.28 -32.30
CA GLU A 201 0.94 20.27 -32.95
C GLU A 201 0.57 21.69 -32.50
N GLY A 202 1.56 22.46 -32.04
CA GLY A 202 1.36 23.79 -31.48
C GLY A 202 0.86 23.85 -30.05
N TYR A 203 0.79 22.73 -29.33
CA TYR A 203 0.33 22.75 -27.94
C TYR A 203 1.19 23.63 -27.03
N TYR A 204 2.49 23.70 -27.25
CA TYR A 204 3.43 24.50 -26.44
C TYR A 204 3.78 25.88 -27.05
N ASP A 205 3.20 26.22 -28.18
CA ASP A 205 3.44 27.50 -28.88
C ASP A 205 2.66 28.69 -28.27
#